data_240dd3ace9e98cfe42994c936c418248
#
_entry.id   240dd3ace9e98cfe42994c936c418248
#
_cell.length_a   1.000
_cell.length_b   1.000
_cell.length_c   1.000
_cell.angle_alpha   90.00
_cell.angle_beta   90.00
_cell.angle_gamma   90.00
#
_symmetry.space_group_name_H-M   'P 1'
#
loop_
_entity.id
_entity.type
_entity.pdbx_description
1 polymer ?
#
loop_
_entity_poly.entity_id
_entity_poly.type
_entity_poly.pdbx_seq_one_letter_code
_entity_poly.pdbx_strand_id
1 'polypeptide(L)'
;LAILGALIFYPVAIINFTKEQESFDSIPASVEAIIIISYCILMLYEQINDPKVMFVYNTKKFWVTIAFFLYFSSTLFLFIYARNFTQAEHDKYWTINNFFEILKNILISISFVMKKSSKNPYPIEDLNPDI
;
A
#
# COMPACT_ATOMS: atom_id res chain seq x y z
N LEU A 1 4.95 -11.68 9.11
CA LEU A 1 4.77 -11.30 7.70
C LEU A 1 5.97 -10.50 7.18
N ALA A 2 6.44 -9.45 7.86
CA ALA A 2 7.61 -8.65 7.43
C ALA A 2 8.85 -9.52 7.17
N ILE A 3 9.14 -10.45 8.08
CA ILE A 3 10.26 -11.39 7.95
C ILE A 3 10.06 -12.31 6.72
N LEU A 4 8.83 -12.76 6.46
CA LEU A 4 8.50 -13.58 5.30
C LEU A 4 8.66 -12.78 3.99
N GLY A 5 8.21 -11.52 3.97
CA GLY A 5 8.43 -10.62 2.84
C GLY A 5 9.92 -10.40 2.56
N ALA A 6 10.71 -10.15 3.60
CA ALA A 6 12.16 -9.99 3.47
C ALA A 6 12.85 -11.28 2.96
N LEU A 7 12.44 -12.45 3.46
CA LEU A 7 12.97 -13.74 3.02
C LEU A 7 12.68 -14.07 1.55
N ILE A 8 11.61 -13.54 0.99
CA ILE A 8 11.28 -13.68 -0.44
C ILE A 8 12.01 -12.61 -1.27
N PHE A 9 12.02 -11.37 -0.79
CA PHE A 9 12.59 -10.24 -1.54
C PHE A 9 14.10 -10.34 -1.70
N TYR A 10 14.85 -10.65 -0.63
CA TYR A 10 16.31 -10.67 -0.69
C TYR A 10 16.88 -11.67 -1.71
N PRO A 11 16.44 -12.93 -1.79
CA PRO A 11 16.94 -13.86 -2.80
C PRO A 11 16.63 -13.39 -4.23
N VAL A 12 15.43 -12.84 -4.47
CA VAL A 12 15.05 -12.33 -5.79
C VAL A 12 15.91 -11.13 -6.18
N ALA A 13 16.16 -10.21 -5.27
CA ALA A 13 17.04 -9.07 -5.49
C ALA A 13 18.48 -9.50 -5.79
N ILE A 14 19.04 -10.43 -5.02
CA ILE A 14 20.40 -10.96 -5.22
C ILE A 14 20.56 -11.64 -6.58
N ILE A 15 19.60 -12.50 -6.96
CA ILE A 15 19.65 -13.23 -8.25
C ILE A 15 19.58 -12.25 -9.42
N ASN A 16 18.78 -11.18 -9.32
CA ASN A 16 18.68 -10.18 -10.40
C ASN A 16 19.86 -9.22 -10.42
N PHE A 17 20.47 -8.90 -9.28
CA PHE A 17 21.66 -8.04 -9.20
C PHE A 17 22.89 -8.65 -9.88
N THR A 18 22.96 -9.99 -9.99
CA THR A 18 24.04 -10.69 -10.66
C THR A 18 23.86 -10.83 -12.19
N LYS A 19 22.68 -10.46 -12.71
CA LYS A 19 22.41 -10.42 -14.15
C LYS A 19 22.63 -9.01 -14.67
N GLU A 20 23.45 -8.88 -15.71
CA GLU A 20 23.91 -7.65 -16.36
C GLU A 20 23.01 -6.41 -16.26
N GLN A 21 23.63 -5.30 -15.89
CA GLN A 21 23.11 -4.00 -15.46
C GLN A 21 22.42 -3.15 -16.53
N GLU A 22 22.00 -3.70 -17.68
CA GLU A 22 21.48 -2.88 -18.79
C GLU A 22 19.94 -2.80 -18.90
N SER A 23 19.19 -3.50 -18.07
CA SER A 23 17.72 -3.38 -18.07
C SER A 23 17.19 -3.06 -16.67
N PHE A 24 16.29 -2.08 -16.60
CA PHE A 24 15.52 -1.78 -15.39
C PHE A 24 14.99 -3.07 -14.75
N ASP A 25 15.42 -3.34 -13.50
CA ASP A 25 15.07 -4.55 -12.77
C ASP A 25 13.59 -4.54 -12.34
N SER A 26 12.70 -4.74 -13.32
CA SER A 26 11.25 -4.75 -13.09
C SER A 26 10.78 -5.92 -12.24
N ILE A 27 11.55 -7.02 -12.19
CA ILE A 27 11.17 -8.22 -11.44
C ILE A 27 11.25 -8.02 -9.93
N PRO A 28 12.36 -7.55 -9.33
CA PRO A 28 12.42 -7.25 -7.89
C PRO A 28 11.38 -6.21 -7.48
N ALA A 29 11.20 -5.16 -8.27
CA ALA A 29 10.23 -4.11 -8.01
C ALA A 29 8.78 -4.63 -8.05
N SER A 30 8.46 -5.56 -8.96
CA SER A 30 7.16 -6.22 -9.01
C SER A 30 6.91 -7.11 -7.78
N VAL A 31 7.92 -7.85 -7.33
CA VAL A 31 7.83 -8.69 -6.12
C VAL A 31 7.62 -7.82 -4.88
N GLU A 32 8.37 -6.72 -4.76
CA GLU A 32 8.18 -5.75 -3.68
C GLU A 32 6.76 -5.18 -3.66
N ALA A 33 6.24 -4.77 -4.82
CA ALA A 33 4.89 -4.24 -4.94
C ALA A 33 3.83 -5.27 -4.51
N ILE A 34 3.95 -6.54 -4.91
CA ILE A 34 3.04 -7.62 -4.50
C ILE A 34 3.06 -7.81 -2.98
N ILE A 35 4.23 -7.80 -2.37
CA ILE A 35 4.37 -7.93 -0.92
C ILE A 35 3.67 -6.78 -0.21
N ILE A 36 3.89 -5.54 -0.66
CA ILE A 36 3.27 -4.34 -0.04
C ILE A 36 1.76 -4.34 -0.24
N ILE A 37 1.26 -4.70 -1.44
CA ILE A 37 -0.17 -4.84 -1.71
C ILE A 37 -0.81 -5.86 -0.75
N SER A 38 -0.18 -7.02 -0.57
CA SER A 38 -0.65 -8.04 0.36
C SER A 38 -0.72 -7.53 1.80
N TYR A 39 0.26 -6.74 2.22
CA TYR A 39 0.24 -6.05 3.51
C TYR A 39 -0.92 -5.08 3.64
N CYS A 40 -1.15 -4.26 2.62
CA CYS A 40 -2.24 -3.30 2.61
C CYS A 40 -3.60 -3.99 2.74
N ILE A 41 -3.80 -5.11 2.02
CA ILE A 41 -5.04 -5.91 2.11
C ILE A 41 -5.24 -6.43 3.53
N LEU A 42 -4.20 -6.99 4.14
CA LEU A 42 -4.28 -7.51 5.52
C LEU A 42 -4.57 -6.39 6.53
N MET A 43 -3.93 -5.24 6.39
CA MET A 43 -4.19 -4.08 7.25
C MET A 43 -5.60 -3.53 7.08
N LEU A 44 -6.15 -3.51 5.86
CA LEU A 44 -7.54 -3.11 5.62
C LEU A 44 -8.51 -4.11 6.24
N TYR A 45 -8.24 -5.40 6.07
CA TYR A 45 -9.05 -6.46 6.67
C TYR A 45 -9.08 -6.37 8.20
N GLU A 46 -7.92 -6.15 8.83
CA GLU A 46 -7.82 -5.95 10.28
C GLU A 46 -8.63 -4.73 10.74
N GLN A 47 -8.55 -3.61 10.00
CA GLN A 47 -9.28 -2.39 10.34
C GLN A 47 -10.80 -2.53 10.20
N ILE A 48 -11.27 -3.31 9.21
CA ILE A 48 -12.70 -3.56 9.01
C ILE A 48 -13.27 -4.45 10.12
N ASN A 49 -12.47 -5.39 10.61
CA ASN A 49 -12.89 -6.31 11.67
C ASN A 49 -12.65 -5.77 13.08
N ASP A 50 -12.10 -4.57 13.25
CA ASP A 50 -11.92 -3.98 14.59
C ASP A 50 -13.26 -3.42 15.13
N PRO A 51 -13.84 -4.05 16.16
CA PRO A 51 -15.14 -3.62 16.73
C PRO A 51 -15.08 -2.22 17.36
N LYS A 52 -13.87 -1.69 17.62
CA LYS A 52 -13.68 -0.36 18.20
C LYS A 52 -13.77 0.76 17.16
N VAL A 53 -13.80 0.41 15.87
CA VAL A 53 -13.80 1.35 14.75
C VAL A 53 -15.16 1.34 14.09
N MET A 54 -16.02 2.30 14.45
CA MET A 54 -17.37 2.44 13.88
C MET A 54 -17.33 2.80 12.38
N PHE A 55 -16.37 3.63 11.97
CA PHE A 55 -16.17 4.05 10.57
C PHE A 55 -14.68 3.99 10.22
N VAL A 56 -14.30 3.03 9.40
CA VAL A 56 -12.91 2.76 9.02
C VAL A 56 -12.25 3.98 8.34
N TYR A 57 -13.00 4.71 7.53
CA TYR A 57 -12.53 5.93 6.84
C TYR A 57 -12.23 7.11 7.78
N ASN A 58 -12.65 7.06 9.03
CA ASN A 58 -12.30 8.06 10.06
C ASN A 58 -10.95 7.79 10.72
N THR A 59 -10.25 6.75 10.32
CA THR A 59 -8.94 6.40 10.88
C THR A 59 -7.80 6.88 9.98
N LYS A 60 -6.76 7.43 10.59
CA LYS A 60 -5.54 7.81 9.87
C LYS A 60 -4.91 6.61 9.16
N LYS A 61 -4.95 5.44 9.80
CA LYS A 61 -4.42 4.18 9.25
C LYS A 61 -5.06 3.84 7.92
N PHE A 62 -6.37 4.01 7.79
CA PHE A 62 -7.10 3.73 6.55
C PHE A 62 -6.55 4.54 5.37
N TRP A 63 -6.42 5.85 5.53
CA TRP A 63 -5.95 6.74 4.46
C TRP A 63 -4.52 6.44 4.03
N VAL A 64 -3.63 6.15 4.98
CA VAL A 64 -2.25 5.75 4.68
C VAL A 64 -2.24 4.41 3.94
N THR A 65 -3.02 3.43 4.40
CA THR A 65 -3.06 2.10 3.78
C THR A 65 -3.62 2.16 2.36
N ILE A 66 -4.70 2.92 2.13
CA ILE A 66 -5.28 3.14 0.80
C ILE A 66 -4.30 3.86 -0.13
N ALA A 67 -3.56 4.86 0.38
CA ALA A 67 -2.56 5.57 -0.41
C ALA A 67 -1.49 4.63 -0.96
N PHE A 68 -0.93 3.77 -0.11
CA PHE A 68 0.06 2.78 -0.52
C PHE A 68 -0.55 1.70 -1.42
N PHE A 69 -1.74 1.22 -1.10
CA PHE A 69 -2.44 0.23 -1.91
C PHE A 69 -2.65 0.70 -3.35
N LEU A 70 -3.18 1.90 -3.55
CA LEU A 70 -3.41 2.47 -4.88
C LEU A 70 -2.11 2.71 -5.63
N TYR A 71 -1.09 3.25 -4.96
CA TYR A 71 0.21 3.50 -5.58
C TYR A 71 0.88 2.22 -6.04
N PHE A 72 1.02 1.23 -5.17
CA PHE A 72 1.71 -0.01 -5.51
C PHE A 72 0.92 -0.88 -6.50
N SER A 73 -0.42 -0.85 -6.45
CA SER A 73 -1.25 -1.55 -7.44
C SER A 73 -1.06 -0.98 -8.85
N SER A 74 -1.07 0.36 -8.99
CA SER A 74 -0.82 0.98 -10.31
C SER A 74 0.62 0.80 -10.78
N THR A 75 1.60 0.92 -9.90
CA THR A 75 3.01 0.74 -10.23
C THR A 75 3.32 -0.71 -10.62
N LEU A 76 2.67 -1.69 -9.99
CA LEU A 76 2.80 -3.09 -10.35
C LEU A 76 2.44 -3.35 -11.82
N PHE A 77 1.33 -2.77 -12.31
CA PHE A 77 0.96 -2.89 -13.72
C PHE A 77 2.03 -2.30 -14.65
N LEU A 78 2.59 -1.15 -14.28
CA LEU A 78 3.66 -0.53 -15.06
C LEU A 78 4.89 -1.44 -15.13
N PHE A 79 5.30 -2.05 -14.03
CA PHE A 79 6.48 -2.93 -14.00
C PHE A 79 6.27 -4.22 -14.80
N ILE A 80 5.08 -4.82 -14.77
CA ILE A 80 4.76 -6.00 -15.56
C ILE A 80 4.85 -5.70 -17.05
N TYR A 81 4.36 -4.53 -17.48
CA TYR A 81 4.32 -4.16 -18.91
C TYR A 81 5.60 -3.45 -19.39
N ALA A 82 6.43 -2.90 -18.48
CA ALA A 82 7.61 -2.11 -18.80
C ALA A 82 8.59 -2.80 -19.78
N ARG A 83 8.68 -4.12 -19.71
CA ARG A 83 9.55 -4.92 -20.59
C ARG A 83 9.17 -4.86 -22.07
N ASN A 84 7.90 -4.57 -22.38
CA ASN A 84 7.36 -4.57 -23.72
C ASN A 84 7.20 -3.15 -24.30
N PHE A 85 7.58 -2.12 -23.55
CA PHE A 85 7.40 -0.73 -23.98
C PHE A 85 8.48 -0.26 -24.94
N THR A 86 8.07 0.45 -25.97
CA THR A 86 8.94 1.27 -26.79
C THR A 86 9.38 2.53 -26.01
N GLN A 87 10.48 3.18 -26.45
CA GLN A 87 10.99 4.38 -25.78
C GLN A 87 9.91 5.48 -25.63
N ALA A 88 9.08 5.69 -26.66
CA ALA A 88 8.00 6.68 -26.63
C ALA A 88 6.86 6.33 -25.66
N GLU A 89 6.62 5.05 -25.43
CA GLU A 89 5.65 4.57 -24.45
C GLU A 89 6.20 4.70 -23.04
N HIS A 90 7.50 4.50 -22.84
CA HIS A 90 8.17 4.66 -21.55
C HIS A 90 7.89 6.02 -20.92
N ASP A 91 8.06 7.11 -21.68
CA ASP A 91 7.81 8.47 -21.18
C ASP A 91 6.35 8.70 -20.79
N LYS A 92 5.42 8.12 -21.56
CA LYS A 92 4.00 8.24 -21.31
C LYS A 92 3.57 7.51 -20.03
N TYR A 93 4.09 6.31 -19.83
CA TYR A 93 3.78 5.49 -18.64
C TYR A 93 4.46 6.03 -17.38
N TRP A 94 5.63 6.66 -17.50
CA TRP A 94 6.28 7.35 -16.39
C TRP A 94 5.46 8.53 -15.89
N THR A 95 4.76 9.23 -16.78
CA THR A 95 3.81 10.28 -16.41
C THR A 95 2.64 9.74 -15.58
N ILE A 96 2.14 8.53 -15.90
CA ILE A 96 1.09 7.87 -15.12
C ILE A 96 1.59 7.52 -13.72
N ASN A 97 2.80 7.01 -13.60
CA ASN A 97 3.41 6.72 -12.30
C ASN A 97 3.50 7.98 -11.42
N ASN A 98 3.96 9.09 -11.98
CA ASN A 98 4.04 10.38 -11.27
C ASN A 98 2.65 10.86 -10.80
N PHE A 99 1.60 10.64 -11.58
CA PHE A 99 0.23 10.94 -11.17
C PHE A 99 -0.16 10.15 -9.91
N PHE A 100 0.08 8.85 -9.87
CA PHE A 100 -0.24 8.03 -8.71
C PHE A 100 0.64 8.35 -7.49
N GLU A 101 1.88 8.79 -7.71
CA GLU A 101 2.74 9.29 -6.65
C GLU A 101 2.20 10.57 -6.00
N ILE A 102 1.73 11.52 -6.81
CA ILE A 102 1.06 12.73 -6.32
C ILE A 102 -0.21 12.37 -5.55
N LEU A 103 -1.04 11.47 -6.10
CA LEU A 103 -2.26 11.01 -5.46
C LEU A 103 -1.96 10.36 -4.09
N LYS A 104 -0.96 9.50 -4.02
CA LYS A 104 -0.48 8.92 -2.76
C LYS A 104 -0.13 10.00 -1.73
N ASN A 105 0.63 11.00 -2.14
CA ASN A 105 1.05 12.08 -1.25
C ASN A 105 -0.11 12.93 -0.76
N ILE A 106 -1.13 13.17 -1.59
CA ILE A 106 -2.38 13.84 -1.20
C ILE A 106 -3.12 13.02 -0.15
N LEU A 107 -3.31 11.72 -0.37
CA LEU A 107 -4.01 10.83 0.57
C LEU A 107 -3.29 10.74 1.93
N ILE A 108 -1.97 10.68 1.92
CA ILE A 108 -1.16 10.71 3.13
C ILE A 108 -1.34 12.07 3.85
N SER A 109 -1.35 13.18 3.12
CA SER A 109 -1.57 14.52 3.68
C SER A 109 -2.94 14.62 4.37
N ILE A 110 -3.99 14.05 3.78
CA ILE A 110 -5.31 13.95 4.42
C ILE A 110 -5.21 13.23 5.77
N SER A 111 -4.46 12.14 5.82
CA SER A 111 -4.24 11.40 7.08
C SER A 111 -3.62 12.27 8.18
N PHE A 112 -2.72 13.20 7.85
CA PHE A 112 -2.12 14.11 8.83
C PHE A 112 -3.10 15.17 9.34
N VAL A 113 -3.95 15.68 8.48
CA VAL A 113 -4.95 16.73 8.81
C VAL A 113 -6.10 16.14 9.64
N MET A 114 -6.40 14.84 9.50
CA MET A 114 -7.47 14.20 10.26
C MET A 114 -7.22 14.27 11.77
N LYS A 115 -8.19 14.80 12.50
CA LYS A 115 -8.18 14.78 13.95
C LYS A 115 -8.31 13.33 14.44
N LYS A 116 -7.55 12.97 15.48
CA LYS A 116 -7.66 11.64 16.09
C LYS A 116 -9.12 11.37 16.45
N SER A 117 -9.73 10.31 15.90
CA SER A 117 -11.09 9.94 16.22
C SER A 117 -11.24 9.83 17.75
N SER A 118 -12.18 10.60 18.29
CA SER A 118 -12.51 10.51 19.70
C SER A 118 -12.95 9.09 20.00
N LYS A 119 -12.43 8.49 21.05
CA LYS A 119 -12.95 7.21 21.58
C LYS A 119 -14.46 7.34 21.73
N ASN A 120 -15.17 6.27 21.39
CA ASN A 120 -16.60 6.13 21.53
C ASN A 120 -17.08 6.83 22.83
N PRO A 121 -17.96 7.85 22.76
CA PRO A 121 -18.45 8.52 23.97
C PRO A 121 -19.40 7.63 24.81
N TYR A 122 -19.75 6.44 24.31
CA TYR A 122 -20.55 5.45 25.02
C TYR A 122 -19.69 4.20 25.27
N PRO A 123 -19.02 4.06 26.41
CA PRO A 123 -18.46 2.77 26.84
C PRO A 123 -19.63 1.81 27.04
N ILE A 124 -19.56 0.64 26.41
CA ILE A 124 -20.57 -0.44 26.51
C ILE A 124 -20.66 -0.99 27.96
N GLU A 125 -19.82 -0.49 28.85
CA GLU A 125 -19.67 -0.94 30.24
C GLU A 125 -20.86 -0.52 31.15
N ASP A 126 -21.73 0.42 30.72
CA ASP A 126 -22.87 0.91 31.51
C ASP A 126 -24.23 0.26 31.16
N LEU A 127 -24.22 -0.77 30.33
CA LEU A 127 -25.39 -1.62 30.20
C LEU A 127 -25.41 -2.62 31.37
N ASN A 128 -25.88 -2.13 32.51
CA ASN A 128 -26.16 -2.94 33.71
C ASN A 128 -27.09 -4.11 33.32
N PRO A 129 -26.68 -5.38 33.50
CA PRO A 129 -27.54 -6.53 33.18
C PRO A 129 -28.68 -6.79 34.17
N ASP A 130 -28.90 -5.92 35.14
CA ASP A 130 -29.86 -6.09 36.22
C ASP A 130 -31.11 -5.17 36.09
N ILE A 131 -31.75 -5.17 34.92
CA ILE A 131 -33.14 -4.71 34.77
C ILE A 131 -33.90 -5.73 33.92
#